data_bcf447e3f2946ef9a11dd468dfec99db
#
_entry.id   bcf447e3f2946ef9a11dd468dfec99db
#
_cell.length_a   1.000
_cell.length_b   1.000
_cell.length_c   1.000
_cell.angle_alpha   90.00
_cell.angle_beta   90.00
_cell.angle_gamma   90.00
#
_symmetry.space_group_name_H-M   'P 1'
#
loop_
_entity.id
_entity.type
_entity.pdbx_description
1 polymer ?
#
loop_
_entity_poly.entity_id
_entity_poly.type
_entity_poly.pdbx_seq_one_letter_code
_entity_poly.pdbx_strand_id
1 'polypeptide(L)'
;MEWKEDETPLFVDVPLDEMGREALEYGYDEDETYKPHFKRLVLNHQEFDLIDAFLLTFVEKFNVFIDRGEFSTLLNKDVLAAKTLTEKYAQQHPETKEVCDKLIKQFDVAIESGSDVEFA
;
A
#
# COMPACT_ATOMS: atom_id res chain seq x y z
N MET A 1 3.73 18.72 13.50
CA MET A 1 2.46 19.10 12.86
C MET A 1 1.47 17.95 12.97
N GLU A 2 0.30 18.22 13.49
CA GLU A 2 -0.74 17.21 13.57
C GLU A 2 -1.53 17.15 12.27
N TRP A 3 -1.77 15.93 11.79
CA TRP A 3 -2.71 15.73 10.70
C TRP A 3 -4.13 15.91 11.22
N LYS A 4 -4.97 16.55 10.45
CA LYS A 4 -6.41 16.49 10.69
C LYS A 4 -6.85 15.06 10.37
N GLU A 5 -7.82 14.55 11.10
CA GLU A 5 -8.29 13.17 10.95
C GLU A 5 -8.64 12.81 9.50
N ASP A 6 -9.31 13.74 8.79
CA ASP A 6 -9.71 13.56 7.41
C ASP A 6 -8.58 13.74 6.40
N GLU A 7 -7.40 14.23 6.82
CA GLU A 7 -6.25 14.49 5.95
C GLU A 7 -5.13 13.49 6.12
N THR A 8 -5.27 12.53 7.04
CA THR A 8 -4.25 11.50 7.26
C THR A 8 -4.02 10.70 5.98
N PRO A 9 -2.77 10.57 5.51
CA PRO A 9 -2.48 9.78 4.31
C PRO A 9 -2.47 8.28 4.60
N LEU A 10 -2.57 7.49 3.53
CA LEU A 10 -2.30 6.06 3.58
C LEU A 10 -0.88 5.82 3.07
N PHE A 11 -0.07 5.13 3.84
CA PHE A 11 1.24 4.65 3.39
C PHE A 11 1.12 3.24 2.85
N VAL A 12 1.71 3.00 1.68
CA VAL A 12 1.77 1.68 1.08
C VAL A 12 3.25 1.36 0.90
N ASP A 13 3.78 0.53 1.78
CA ASP A 13 5.22 0.28 1.90
C ASP A 13 5.60 -1.12 1.44
N VAL A 14 6.72 -1.22 0.71
CA VAL A 14 7.28 -2.50 0.28
C VAL A 14 8.73 -2.57 0.76
N PRO A 15 9.06 -3.49 1.68
CA PRO A 15 10.46 -3.70 2.06
C PRO A 15 11.20 -4.39 0.90
N LEU A 16 12.40 -3.92 0.61
CA LEU A 16 13.21 -4.45 -0.49
C LEU A 16 14.15 -5.56 -0.03
N ASP A 17 14.45 -5.59 1.27
CA ASP A 17 15.35 -6.56 1.88
C ASP A 17 15.09 -6.65 3.40
N GLU A 18 15.95 -7.38 4.12
CA GLU A 18 15.78 -7.57 5.56
C GLU A 18 15.84 -6.26 6.35
N MET A 19 16.71 -5.32 5.95
CA MET A 19 16.76 -4.00 6.62
C MET A 19 15.46 -3.25 6.43
N GLY A 20 14.85 -3.35 5.26
CA GLY A 20 13.54 -2.73 5.00
C GLY A 20 12.46 -3.33 5.88
N ARG A 21 12.47 -4.64 6.05
CA ARG A 21 11.52 -5.31 6.95
C ARG A 21 11.69 -4.85 8.39
N GLU A 22 12.92 -4.74 8.86
CA GLU A 22 13.23 -4.24 10.21
C GLU A 22 12.74 -2.79 10.39
N ALA A 23 12.97 -1.95 9.38
CA ALA A 23 12.53 -0.55 9.43
C ALA A 23 11.04 -0.43 9.64
N LEU A 24 10.26 -1.21 8.90
CA LEU A 24 8.80 -1.17 8.99
C LEU A 24 8.28 -1.83 10.26
N GLU A 25 8.92 -2.91 10.71
CA GLU A 25 8.51 -3.62 11.93
C GLU A 25 8.79 -2.83 13.20
N TYR A 26 9.96 -2.18 13.27
CA TYR A 26 10.42 -1.49 14.48
C TYR A 26 10.28 0.02 14.45
N GLY A 27 9.70 0.56 13.38
CA GLY A 27 9.46 1.99 13.29
C GLY A 27 10.68 2.83 12.93
N TYR A 28 11.65 2.26 12.21
CA TYR A 28 12.84 2.98 11.76
C TYR A 28 12.66 3.62 10.37
N ASP A 29 11.43 3.72 9.92
CA ASP A 29 11.09 4.20 8.57
C ASP A 29 11.46 5.67 8.32
N GLU A 30 11.66 6.46 9.38
CA GLU A 30 12.12 7.85 9.26
C GLU A 30 13.65 7.97 9.31
N ASP A 31 14.38 6.90 9.60
CA ASP A 31 15.83 6.90 9.68
C ASP A 31 16.43 6.80 8.28
N GLU A 32 17.31 7.76 7.93
CA GLU A 32 17.96 7.82 6.63
C GLU A 32 18.73 6.54 6.27
N THR A 33 19.24 5.83 7.27
CA THR A 33 19.96 4.58 7.08
C THR A 33 19.07 3.50 6.47
N TYR A 34 17.77 3.51 6.83
CA TYR A 34 16.82 2.48 6.40
C TYR A 34 16.02 2.86 5.16
N LYS A 35 15.91 4.15 4.84
CA LYS A 35 15.09 4.62 3.71
C LYS A 35 15.39 3.95 2.36
N PRO A 36 16.66 3.67 2.01
CA PRO A 36 16.95 3.00 0.73
C PRO A 36 16.49 1.54 0.68
N HIS A 37 16.09 0.96 1.81
CA HIS A 37 15.78 -0.46 1.94
C HIS A 37 14.28 -0.76 1.85
N PHE A 38 13.44 0.25 1.64
CA PHE A 38 12.02 0.06 1.37
C PHE A 38 11.52 1.14 0.41
N LYS A 39 10.42 0.84 -0.27
CA LYS A 39 9.74 1.83 -1.12
C LYS A 39 8.42 2.21 -0.49
N ARG A 40 8.15 3.51 -0.42
CA ARG A 40 6.91 4.06 0.13
C ARG A 40 6.11 4.77 -0.95
N LEU A 41 4.85 4.39 -1.08
CA LEU A 41 3.85 5.15 -1.81
C LEU A 41 2.99 5.86 -0.79
N VAL A 42 2.80 7.17 -0.97
CA VAL A 42 1.91 7.95 -0.12
C VAL A 42 0.67 8.32 -0.93
N LEU A 43 -0.49 7.84 -0.48
CA LEU A 43 -1.77 8.25 -1.02
C LEU A 43 -2.38 9.27 -0.07
N ASN A 44 -2.67 10.48 -0.56
CA ASN A 44 -3.32 11.47 0.29
C ASN A 44 -4.76 11.06 0.56
N HIS A 45 -5.44 11.76 1.48
CA HIS A 45 -6.80 11.40 1.88
C HIS A 45 -7.79 11.41 0.70
N GLN A 46 -7.60 12.29 -0.26
CA GLN A 46 -8.47 12.37 -1.44
C GLN A 46 -8.28 11.18 -2.35
N GLU A 47 -7.03 10.76 -2.56
CA GLU A 47 -6.71 9.57 -3.34
C GLU A 47 -7.24 8.31 -2.65
N PHE A 48 -7.09 8.22 -1.33
CA PHE A 48 -7.63 7.12 -0.56
C PHE A 48 -9.16 7.05 -0.69
N ASP A 49 -9.84 8.17 -0.51
CA ASP A 49 -11.30 8.23 -0.59
C ASP A 49 -11.81 7.77 -1.95
N LEU A 50 -11.06 8.05 -3.01
CA LEU A 50 -11.42 7.66 -4.37
C LEU A 50 -11.47 6.14 -4.55
N ILE A 51 -10.63 5.40 -3.83
CA ILE A 51 -10.53 3.93 -3.95
C ILE A 51 -10.89 3.18 -2.66
N ASP A 52 -11.41 3.86 -1.65
CA ASP A 52 -11.76 3.27 -0.36
C ASP A 52 -12.70 2.07 -0.52
N ALA A 53 -13.76 2.22 -1.31
CA ALA A 53 -14.72 1.14 -1.56
C ALA A 53 -14.05 -0.08 -2.18
N PHE A 54 -13.08 0.14 -3.09
CA PHE A 54 -12.30 -0.95 -3.66
C PHE A 54 -11.42 -1.62 -2.62
N LEU A 55 -10.72 -0.84 -1.79
CA LEU A 55 -9.83 -1.39 -0.76
C LEU A 55 -10.60 -2.20 0.29
N LEU A 56 -11.86 -1.86 0.56
CA LEU A 56 -12.70 -2.65 1.45
C LEU A 56 -12.91 -4.09 0.95
N THR A 57 -12.84 -4.33 -0.36
CA THR A 57 -12.97 -5.67 -0.90
C THR A 57 -11.82 -6.58 -0.51
N PHE A 58 -10.68 -6.02 -0.08
CA PHE A 58 -9.53 -6.78 0.37
C PHE A 58 -9.80 -7.55 1.66
N VAL A 59 -10.74 -7.11 2.48
CA VAL A 59 -11.16 -7.85 3.68
C VAL A 59 -11.69 -9.23 3.27
N GLU A 60 -12.58 -9.26 2.29
CA GLU A 60 -13.21 -10.49 1.82
C GLU A 60 -12.26 -11.36 1.00
N LYS A 61 -11.44 -10.72 0.16
CA LYS A 61 -10.54 -11.42 -0.76
C LYS A 61 -9.28 -11.95 -0.09
N PHE A 62 -8.71 -11.18 0.83
CA PHE A 62 -7.37 -11.45 1.39
C PHE A 62 -7.33 -11.41 2.91
N ASN A 63 -8.44 -11.14 3.56
CA ASN A 63 -8.50 -10.94 5.02
C ASN A 63 -7.59 -9.78 5.47
N VAL A 64 -7.56 -8.70 4.68
CA VAL A 64 -6.76 -7.51 4.95
C VAL A 64 -7.68 -6.30 5.03
N PHE A 65 -7.68 -5.62 6.16
CA PHE A 65 -8.41 -4.36 6.34
C PHE A 65 -7.46 -3.19 6.16
N ILE A 66 -7.70 -2.38 5.13
CA ILE A 66 -6.85 -1.24 4.79
C ILE A 66 -7.55 0.04 5.19
N ASP A 67 -6.95 0.78 6.11
CA ASP A 67 -7.41 2.09 6.51
C ASP A 67 -6.22 2.97 6.88
N ARG A 68 -6.41 4.28 6.79
CA ARG A 68 -5.37 5.26 7.13
C ARG A 68 -5.07 5.18 8.62
N GLY A 69 -3.78 5.04 8.94
CA GLY A 69 -3.32 4.94 10.31
C GLY A 69 -3.45 3.56 10.95
N GLU A 70 -3.93 2.57 10.21
CA GLU A 70 -4.07 1.20 10.68
C GLU A 70 -3.06 0.29 9.96
N PHE A 71 -2.27 -0.45 10.74
CA PHE A 71 -1.33 -1.40 10.17
C PHE A 71 -2.04 -2.64 9.64
N SER A 72 -1.73 -3.02 8.40
CA SER A 72 -2.17 -4.28 7.83
C SER A 72 -1.15 -4.76 6.80
N THR A 73 -1.09 -6.06 6.59
CA THR A 73 -0.12 -6.69 5.70
C THR A 73 -0.82 -7.51 4.64
N LEU A 74 -0.54 -7.22 3.38
CA LEU A 74 -0.91 -8.06 2.26
C LEU A 74 0.27 -8.99 1.98
N LEU A 75 0.06 -10.29 2.17
CA LEU A 75 1.12 -11.28 2.00
C LEU A 75 1.55 -11.40 0.54
N ASN A 76 2.82 -11.67 0.30
CA ASN A 76 3.38 -11.76 -1.05
C ASN A 76 2.59 -12.73 -1.93
N LYS A 77 2.12 -13.84 -1.39
CA LYS A 77 1.33 -14.83 -2.14
C LYS A 77 0.04 -14.25 -2.74
N ASP A 78 -0.46 -13.16 -2.20
CA ASP A 78 -1.71 -12.52 -2.64
C ASP A 78 -1.49 -11.27 -3.49
N VAL A 79 -0.24 -10.80 -3.62
CA VAL A 79 0.05 -9.53 -4.31
C VAL A 79 -0.33 -9.58 -5.78
N LEU A 80 -0.05 -10.67 -6.47
CA LEU A 80 -0.39 -10.79 -7.89
C LEU A 80 -1.91 -10.72 -8.10
N ALA A 81 -2.68 -11.39 -7.26
CA ALA A 81 -4.13 -11.35 -7.33
C ALA A 81 -4.65 -9.94 -7.04
N ALA A 82 -4.05 -9.26 -6.05
CA ALA A 82 -4.40 -7.87 -5.73
C ALA A 82 -4.11 -6.93 -6.90
N LYS A 83 -2.98 -7.10 -7.57
CA LYS A 83 -2.63 -6.34 -8.76
C LYS A 83 -3.69 -6.53 -9.86
N THR A 84 -4.06 -7.78 -10.14
CA THR A 84 -5.04 -8.12 -11.17
C THR A 84 -6.40 -7.48 -10.85
N LEU A 85 -6.83 -7.53 -9.59
CA LEU A 85 -8.08 -6.88 -9.16
C LEU A 85 -8.01 -5.36 -9.33
N THR A 86 -6.86 -4.76 -9.03
CA THR A 86 -6.66 -3.31 -9.18
C THR A 86 -6.73 -2.88 -10.64
N GLU A 87 -6.11 -3.66 -11.54
CA GLU A 87 -6.17 -3.41 -12.99
C GLU A 87 -7.62 -3.47 -13.49
N LYS A 88 -8.35 -4.47 -13.05
CA LYS A 88 -9.75 -4.64 -13.42
C LYS A 88 -10.62 -3.49 -12.90
N TYR A 89 -10.39 -3.08 -11.66
CA TYR A 89 -11.13 -1.98 -11.06
C TYR A 89 -10.90 -0.67 -11.83
N ALA A 90 -9.64 -0.41 -12.21
CA ALA A 90 -9.30 0.78 -12.99
C ALA A 90 -10.00 0.80 -14.34
N GLN A 91 -10.14 -0.36 -14.99
CA GLN A 91 -10.88 -0.47 -16.25
C GLN A 91 -12.37 -0.17 -16.09
N GLN A 92 -12.95 -0.62 -14.98
CA GLN A 92 -14.38 -0.43 -14.69
C GLN A 92 -14.67 0.98 -14.15
N HIS A 93 -13.66 1.63 -13.57
CA HIS A 93 -13.78 2.96 -12.96
C HIS A 93 -12.65 3.86 -13.45
N PRO A 94 -12.73 4.35 -14.70
CA PRO A 94 -11.63 5.14 -15.31
C PRO A 94 -11.20 6.36 -14.50
N GLU A 95 -12.08 6.93 -13.69
CA GLU A 95 -11.76 8.06 -12.83
C GLU A 95 -10.73 7.70 -11.75
N THR A 96 -10.54 6.41 -11.46
CA THR A 96 -9.59 5.94 -10.45
C THR A 96 -8.24 5.55 -11.05
N LYS A 97 -8.09 5.60 -12.37
CA LYS A 97 -6.94 5.02 -13.08
C LYS A 97 -5.59 5.53 -12.55
N GLU A 98 -5.47 6.83 -12.32
CA GLU A 98 -4.20 7.41 -11.86
C GLU A 98 -3.77 6.85 -10.51
N VAL A 99 -4.70 6.75 -9.57
CA VAL A 99 -4.43 6.20 -8.23
C VAL A 99 -4.16 4.70 -8.31
N CYS A 100 -4.96 3.98 -9.09
CA CYS A 100 -4.76 2.54 -9.29
C CYS A 100 -3.40 2.24 -9.93
N ASP A 101 -2.96 3.06 -10.89
CA ASP A 101 -1.64 2.87 -11.51
C ASP A 101 -0.51 3.01 -10.50
N LYS A 102 -0.62 3.94 -9.55
CA LYS A 102 0.36 4.08 -8.46
C LYS A 102 0.40 2.82 -7.60
N LEU A 103 -0.76 2.29 -7.26
CA LEU A 103 -0.86 1.08 -6.44
C LEU A 103 -0.32 -0.14 -7.17
N ILE A 104 -0.61 -0.25 -8.47
CA ILE A 104 -0.10 -1.34 -9.32
C ILE A 104 1.42 -1.33 -9.36
N LYS A 105 2.05 -0.16 -9.49
CA LYS A 105 3.52 -0.05 -9.46
C LYS A 105 4.09 -0.54 -8.15
N GLN A 106 3.43 -0.27 -7.05
CA GLN A 106 3.87 -0.73 -5.74
C GLN A 106 3.74 -2.25 -5.61
N PHE A 107 2.66 -2.82 -6.14
CA PHE A 107 2.50 -4.27 -6.20
C PHE A 107 3.58 -4.92 -7.07
N ASP A 108 3.97 -4.29 -8.18
CA ASP A 108 5.06 -4.79 -9.02
C ASP A 108 6.39 -4.81 -8.26
N VAL A 109 6.68 -3.79 -7.46
CA VAL A 109 7.87 -3.75 -6.61
C VAL A 109 7.87 -4.93 -5.63
N ALA A 110 6.72 -5.21 -5.02
CA ALA A 110 6.58 -6.34 -4.09
C ALA A 110 6.79 -7.69 -4.78
N ILE A 111 6.25 -7.84 -6.00
CA ILE A 111 6.43 -9.07 -6.78
C ILE A 111 7.90 -9.27 -7.12
N GLU A 112 8.59 -8.23 -7.59
CA GLU A 112 10.01 -8.31 -7.95
C GLU A 112 10.90 -8.62 -6.76
N SER A 113 10.60 -8.03 -5.59
CA SER A 113 11.41 -8.23 -4.39
C SER A 113 11.00 -9.44 -3.56
N GLY A 114 9.91 -10.13 -3.94
CA GLY A 114 9.38 -11.26 -3.19
C GLY A 114 8.87 -10.87 -1.81
N SER A 115 8.36 -9.64 -1.67
CA SER A 115 8.02 -9.05 -0.38
C SER A 115 6.50 -8.93 -0.20
N ASP A 116 6.11 -8.76 1.05
CA ASP A 116 4.75 -8.38 1.41
C ASP A 116 4.54 -6.89 1.13
N VAL A 117 3.29 -6.43 1.18
CA VAL A 117 2.93 -5.01 1.11
C VAL A 117 2.36 -4.61 2.46
N GLU A 118 2.95 -3.58 3.07
CA GLU A 118 2.51 -3.05 4.36
C GLU A 118 1.68 -1.79 4.15
N PHE A 119 0.49 -1.77 4.73
CA PHE A 119 -0.38 -0.59 4.70
C PHE A 119 -0.39 0.05 6.10
N ALA A 120 -0.36 1.36 6.14
CA ALA A 120 -0.40 2.09 7.42
C ALA A 120 -1.11 3.45 7.34
#